data_7658d98c9be1c17bf4130c31bb56620b
#
_entry.id   7658d98c9be1c17bf4130c31bb56620b
#
_cell.length_a   1.000
_cell.length_b   1.000
_cell.length_c   1.000
_cell.angle_alpha   90.00
_cell.angle_beta   90.00
_cell.angle_gamma   90.00
#
_symmetry.space_group_name_H-M   'P 1'
#
loop_
_entity.id
_entity.type
_entity.pdbx_description
1 polymer ?
#
loop_
_entity_poly.entity_id
_entity_poly.type
_entity_poly.pdbx_seq_one_letter_code
_entity_poly.pdbx_strand_id
1 'polypeptide(L)'
;YGLNQSVEFKKNIGPQLGELELNKISKVKELNFVEKLSPVYELIKLVSSSQLTNNKTIIGFVGAPWTLLVYMMNRKSPKLNLNENFFEDKYLTDEVLKVLDKFLKIHIKNQIDNGAQIIQIFDSWAGLLKEKNLPYFIYEPTLNLVNYTKSLNIPVICFPRGIKNYKDFCEIVKPDTICIDYEIDPVKINKEIKIPVQGGMDPKVL
;
A
#
# COMPACT_ATOMS: atom_id res chain seq x y z
N TYR A 1 -5.40 -11.68 5.71
CA TYR A 1 -4.80 -12.80 6.46
C TYR A 1 -4.32 -12.36 7.83
N GLY A 2 -3.35 -11.45 7.94
CA GLY A 2 -2.81 -10.98 9.22
C GLY A 2 -3.88 -10.45 10.19
N LEU A 3 -4.92 -9.80 9.67
CA LEU A 3 -6.05 -9.26 10.43
C LEU A 3 -7.22 -10.23 10.64
N ASN A 4 -7.02 -11.52 10.52
CA ASN A 4 -8.05 -12.57 10.73
C ASN A 4 -9.19 -12.59 9.68
N GLN A 5 -9.14 -11.80 8.63
CA GLN A 5 -10.01 -12.01 7.50
C GLN A 5 -9.48 -13.19 6.67
N SER A 6 -10.30 -14.18 6.37
CA SER A 6 -9.85 -15.33 5.58
C SER A 6 -9.52 -14.94 4.14
N VAL A 7 -8.52 -15.60 3.57
CA VAL A 7 -8.09 -15.37 2.18
C VAL A 7 -7.89 -16.74 1.52
N GLU A 8 -8.55 -16.94 0.38
CA GLU A 8 -8.39 -18.11 -0.47
C GLU A 8 -7.95 -17.67 -1.87
N PHE A 9 -6.91 -18.30 -2.41
CA PHE A 9 -6.46 -18.01 -3.78
C PHE A 9 -7.12 -18.98 -4.75
N LYS A 10 -7.97 -18.45 -5.63
CA LYS A 10 -8.63 -19.22 -6.69
C LYS A 10 -7.92 -19.04 -8.03
N LYS A 11 -7.65 -20.17 -8.69
CA LYS A 11 -7.00 -20.16 -10.02
C LYS A 11 -7.78 -19.26 -10.98
N ASN A 12 -7.09 -18.39 -11.69
CA ASN A 12 -7.61 -17.41 -12.67
C ASN A 12 -8.54 -16.31 -12.10
N ILE A 13 -8.77 -16.28 -10.78
CA ILE A 13 -9.64 -15.28 -10.14
C ILE A 13 -8.81 -14.37 -9.21
N GLY A 14 -7.77 -14.93 -8.60
CA GLY A 14 -6.95 -14.25 -7.60
C GLY A 14 -7.47 -14.42 -6.17
N PRO A 15 -7.09 -13.52 -5.26
CA PRO A 15 -7.48 -13.61 -3.85
C PRO A 15 -8.98 -13.36 -3.68
N GLN A 16 -9.62 -14.26 -2.93
CA GLN A 16 -10.99 -14.13 -2.46
C GLN A 16 -10.95 -14.00 -0.94
N LEU A 17 -11.51 -12.92 -0.41
CA LEU A 17 -11.55 -12.68 1.02
C LEU A 17 -12.90 -13.12 1.59
N GLY A 18 -12.89 -13.59 2.82
CA GLY A 18 -14.10 -13.85 3.57
C GLY A 18 -14.83 -12.57 3.98
N GLU A 19 -15.87 -12.69 4.77
CA GLU A 19 -16.61 -11.55 5.29
C GLU A 19 -15.71 -10.66 6.16
N LEU A 20 -15.89 -9.34 6.04
CA LEU A 20 -15.23 -8.37 6.89
C LEU A 20 -16.01 -8.21 8.20
N GLU A 21 -15.42 -8.69 9.28
CA GLU A 21 -16.01 -8.59 10.61
C GLU A 21 -15.19 -7.63 11.47
N LEU A 22 -15.69 -6.39 11.66
CA LEU A 22 -14.99 -5.35 12.40
C LEU A 22 -14.57 -5.82 13.81
N ASN A 23 -15.45 -6.55 14.50
CA ASN A 23 -15.16 -7.10 15.82
C ASN A 23 -13.99 -8.09 15.85
N LYS A 24 -13.72 -8.77 14.74
CA LYS A 24 -12.57 -9.69 14.63
C LYS A 24 -11.29 -8.94 14.33
N ILE A 25 -11.32 -8.02 13.37
CA ILE A 25 -10.11 -7.29 12.97
C ILE A 25 -9.62 -6.32 14.05
N SER A 26 -10.53 -5.66 14.77
CA SER A 26 -10.20 -4.69 15.84
C SER A 26 -9.60 -5.34 17.09
N LYS A 27 -9.89 -6.63 17.32
CA LYS A 27 -9.37 -7.40 18.47
C LYS A 27 -8.06 -8.14 18.18
N VAL A 28 -7.50 -7.99 16.98
CA VAL A 28 -6.23 -8.63 16.63
C VAL A 28 -5.11 -8.07 17.54
N LYS A 29 -4.39 -8.98 18.19
CA LYS A 29 -3.20 -8.62 18.96
C LYS A 29 -1.99 -8.46 18.03
N GLU A 30 -1.13 -7.50 18.35
CA GLU A 30 0.07 -7.22 17.54
C GLU A 30 0.97 -8.45 17.40
N LEU A 31 1.17 -9.18 18.49
CA LEU A 31 1.96 -10.41 18.49
C LEU A 31 1.43 -11.44 17.48
N ASN A 32 0.11 -11.68 17.49
CA ASN A 32 -0.51 -12.64 16.58
C ASN A 32 -0.43 -12.17 15.10
N PHE A 33 -0.50 -10.86 14.87
CA PHE A 33 -0.33 -10.29 13.53
C PHE A 33 1.11 -10.51 13.03
N VAL A 34 2.10 -10.19 13.85
CA VAL A 34 3.52 -10.35 13.53
C VAL A 34 3.86 -11.83 13.31
N GLU A 35 3.38 -12.71 14.17
CA GLU A 35 3.58 -14.16 14.04
C GLU A 35 3.03 -14.71 12.73
N LYS A 36 1.83 -14.29 12.32
CA LYS A 36 1.24 -14.70 11.03
C LYS A 36 2.01 -14.23 9.81
N LEU A 37 2.70 -13.10 9.91
CA LEU A 37 3.48 -12.53 8.82
C LEU A 37 4.99 -12.83 8.97
N SER A 38 5.41 -13.60 9.97
CA SER A 38 6.81 -13.95 10.20
C SER A 38 7.51 -14.55 8.97
N PRO A 39 6.86 -15.40 8.13
CA PRO A 39 7.52 -15.91 6.93
C PRO A 39 7.96 -14.81 5.95
N VAL A 40 7.22 -13.68 5.88
CA VAL A 40 7.60 -12.53 5.06
C VAL A 40 8.85 -11.85 5.62
N TYR A 41 8.91 -11.67 6.94
CA TYR A 41 10.04 -11.03 7.60
C TYR A 41 11.29 -11.90 7.53
N GLU A 42 11.15 -13.22 7.72
CA GLU A 42 12.23 -14.19 7.57
C GLU A 42 12.78 -14.19 6.14
N LEU A 43 11.91 -14.13 5.13
CA LEU A 43 12.33 -14.02 3.74
C LEU A 43 13.16 -12.75 3.50
N ILE A 44 12.71 -11.59 3.97
CA ILE A 44 13.44 -10.33 3.83
C ILE A 44 14.82 -10.46 4.50
N LYS A 45 14.89 -11.03 5.71
CA LYS A 45 16.13 -11.27 6.42
C LYS A 45 17.09 -12.18 5.64
N LEU A 46 16.59 -13.28 5.09
CA LEU A 46 17.39 -14.20 4.27
C LEU A 46 17.94 -13.51 3.02
N VAL A 47 17.09 -12.76 2.32
CA VAL A 47 17.50 -12.02 1.11
C VAL A 47 18.53 -10.94 1.46
N SER A 48 18.29 -10.16 2.51
CA SER A 48 19.20 -9.07 2.92
C SER A 48 20.57 -9.57 3.39
N SER A 49 20.62 -10.79 3.93
CA SER A 49 21.86 -11.42 4.40
C SER A 49 22.60 -12.21 3.31
N SER A 50 22.05 -12.33 2.11
CA SER A 50 22.63 -13.09 1.02
C SER A 50 23.79 -12.35 0.36
N GLN A 51 24.88 -13.04 0.08
CA GLN A 51 26.01 -12.48 -0.69
C GLN A 51 25.61 -12.02 -2.09
N LEU A 52 24.59 -12.63 -2.69
CA LEU A 52 24.05 -12.26 -4.00
C LEU A 52 23.39 -10.88 -4.03
N THR A 53 23.01 -10.36 -2.87
CA THR A 53 22.32 -9.07 -2.71
C THR A 53 23.18 -7.99 -2.05
N ASN A 54 24.47 -8.26 -1.75
CA ASN A 54 25.35 -7.31 -1.05
C ASN A 54 25.42 -5.91 -1.69
N ASN A 55 25.23 -5.82 -3.02
CA ASN A 55 25.25 -4.57 -3.78
C ASN A 55 23.84 -4.19 -4.29
N LYS A 56 22.79 -4.69 -3.66
CA LYS A 56 21.39 -4.41 -4.05
C LYS A 56 20.65 -3.82 -2.88
N THR A 57 19.79 -2.86 -3.19
CA THR A 57 18.87 -2.29 -2.21
C THR A 57 17.65 -3.19 -2.07
N ILE A 58 17.29 -3.53 -0.84
CA ILE A 58 16.09 -4.32 -0.53
C ILE A 58 14.93 -3.36 -0.34
N ILE A 59 13.96 -3.47 -1.22
CA ILE A 59 12.72 -2.71 -1.14
C ILE A 59 11.65 -3.59 -0.49
N GLY A 60 11.23 -3.21 0.72
CA GLY A 60 10.02 -3.72 1.34
C GLY A 60 8.80 -3.03 0.75
N PHE A 61 7.62 -3.65 0.87
CA PHE A 61 6.41 -3.01 0.32
C PHE A 61 5.16 -3.32 1.12
N VAL A 62 4.18 -2.42 1.00
CA VAL A 62 2.85 -2.58 1.58
C VAL A 62 1.78 -2.09 0.61
N GLY A 63 0.58 -2.66 0.71
CA GLY A 63 -0.60 -2.05 0.11
C GLY A 63 -0.97 -0.78 0.88
N ALA A 64 -1.36 0.28 0.17
CA ALA A 64 -1.90 1.48 0.81
C ALA A 64 -3.21 1.18 1.55
N PRO A 65 -3.56 1.98 2.58
CA PRO A 65 -4.79 1.76 3.34
C PRO A 65 -6.05 1.67 2.47
N TRP A 66 -6.20 2.54 1.48
CA TRP A 66 -7.31 2.49 0.53
C TRP A 66 -7.35 1.19 -0.27
N THR A 67 -6.24 0.78 -0.86
CA THR A 67 -6.18 -0.47 -1.62
C THR A 67 -6.59 -1.67 -0.76
N LEU A 68 -6.12 -1.73 0.49
CA LEU A 68 -6.48 -2.81 1.39
C LEU A 68 -7.94 -2.75 1.82
N LEU A 69 -8.46 -1.56 2.12
CA LEU A 69 -9.87 -1.33 2.43
C LEU A 69 -10.77 -1.83 1.30
N VAL A 70 -10.42 -1.50 0.04
CA VAL A 70 -11.15 -1.97 -1.15
C VAL A 70 -11.18 -3.50 -1.22
N TYR A 71 -10.03 -4.16 -1.05
CA TYR A 71 -10.00 -5.63 -1.06
C TYR A 71 -10.81 -6.22 0.10
N MET A 72 -10.69 -5.66 1.30
CA MET A 72 -11.36 -6.19 2.50
C MET A 72 -12.89 -6.09 2.40
N MET A 73 -13.41 -4.95 1.95
CA MET A 73 -14.85 -4.71 1.80
C MET A 73 -15.44 -5.38 0.55
N ASN A 74 -14.73 -5.33 -0.56
CA ASN A 74 -15.18 -5.92 -1.83
C ASN A 74 -14.98 -7.44 -1.89
N ARG A 75 -14.17 -7.98 -0.97
CA ARG A 75 -13.82 -9.40 -0.83
C ARG A 75 -13.07 -9.99 -2.04
N LYS A 76 -12.80 -9.20 -3.05
CA LYS A 76 -12.09 -9.54 -4.29
C LYS A 76 -11.55 -8.29 -4.95
N SER A 77 -10.74 -8.46 -6.00
CA SER A 77 -10.32 -7.33 -6.85
C SER A 77 -11.55 -6.60 -7.41
N PRO A 78 -11.62 -5.26 -7.31
CA PRO A 78 -12.74 -4.47 -7.83
C PRO A 78 -12.79 -4.45 -9.35
N LYS A 79 -11.70 -4.88 -10.04
CA LYS A 79 -11.48 -4.73 -11.48
C LYS A 79 -11.54 -3.24 -11.90
N LEU A 80 -12.70 -2.74 -12.37
CA LEU A 80 -12.84 -1.37 -12.86
C LEU A 80 -13.87 -0.54 -12.10
N ASN A 81 -14.72 -1.15 -11.28
CA ASN A 81 -15.82 -0.45 -10.60
C ASN A 81 -15.86 -0.78 -9.10
N LEU A 82 -15.98 0.27 -8.28
CA LEU A 82 -16.33 0.14 -6.88
C LEU A 82 -17.85 -0.07 -6.76
N ASN A 83 -18.27 -0.87 -5.79
CA ASN A 83 -19.67 -0.92 -5.40
C ASN A 83 -20.07 0.45 -4.83
N GLU A 84 -21.21 1.02 -5.27
CA GLU A 84 -21.68 2.34 -4.80
C GLU A 84 -21.91 2.36 -3.30
N ASN A 85 -22.35 1.23 -2.72
CA ASN A 85 -22.59 1.08 -1.28
C ASN A 85 -21.28 1.12 -0.45
N PHE A 86 -20.11 1.19 -1.10
CA PHE A 86 -18.81 1.22 -0.44
C PHE A 86 -18.64 2.39 0.54
N PHE A 87 -19.35 3.49 0.29
CA PHE A 87 -19.26 4.73 1.07
C PHE A 87 -20.42 4.94 2.04
N GLU A 88 -21.40 4.03 2.08
CA GLU A 88 -22.62 4.20 2.89
C GLU A 88 -22.33 4.04 4.38
N ASP A 89 -21.49 3.06 4.75
CA ASP A 89 -21.09 2.85 6.15
C ASP A 89 -19.79 3.56 6.45
N LYS A 90 -19.90 4.86 6.74
CA LYS A 90 -18.75 5.68 7.12
C LYS A 90 -18.08 5.17 8.41
N TYR A 91 -18.86 4.72 9.39
CA TYR A 91 -18.31 4.22 10.65
C TYR A 91 -17.43 2.99 10.43
N LEU A 92 -17.93 2.01 9.67
CA LEU A 92 -17.13 0.81 9.32
C LEU A 92 -15.85 1.19 8.59
N THR A 93 -15.95 2.08 7.61
CA THR A 93 -14.80 2.56 6.83
C THR A 93 -13.75 3.22 7.71
N ASP A 94 -14.16 4.14 8.59
CA ASP A 94 -13.26 4.86 9.50
C ASP A 94 -12.55 3.90 10.46
N GLU A 95 -13.27 2.95 11.04
CA GLU A 95 -12.68 1.98 11.97
C GLU A 95 -11.73 1.01 11.27
N VAL A 96 -12.05 0.57 10.04
CA VAL A 96 -11.14 -0.27 9.25
C VAL A 96 -9.86 0.51 8.89
N LEU A 97 -9.96 1.78 8.48
CA LEU A 97 -8.79 2.61 8.19
C LEU A 97 -7.89 2.81 9.42
N LYS A 98 -8.47 3.00 10.62
CA LYS A 98 -7.69 3.07 11.88
C LYS A 98 -6.93 1.76 12.16
N VAL A 99 -7.61 0.62 11.99
CA VAL A 99 -6.97 -0.69 12.15
C VAL A 99 -5.84 -0.88 11.12
N LEU A 100 -6.08 -0.51 9.87
CA LEU A 100 -5.07 -0.59 8.81
C LEU A 100 -3.87 0.32 9.09
N ASP A 101 -4.08 1.57 9.49
CA ASP A 101 -2.99 2.49 9.84
C ASP A 101 -2.07 1.88 10.91
N LYS A 102 -2.67 1.36 11.99
CA LYS A 102 -1.92 0.70 13.07
C LYS A 102 -1.09 -0.48 12.55
N PHE A 103 -1.73 -1.43 11.90
CA PHE A 103 -1.09 -2.69 11.53
C PHE A 103 -0.14 -2.57 10.34
N LEU A 104 -0.36 -1.62 9.44
CA LEU A 104 0.59 -1.29 8.39
C LEU A 104 1.88 -0.70 8.95
N LYS A 105 1.81 0.17 9.96
CA LYS A 105 2.99 0.68 10.66
C LYS A 105 3.79 -0.45 11.31
N ILE A 106 3.13 -1.40 11.97
CA ILE A 106 3.76 -2.60 12.52
C ILE A 106 4.42 -3.43 11.42
N HIS A 107 3.73 -3.63 10.29
CA HIS A 107 4.26 -4.39 9.16
C HIS A 107 5.47 -3.71 8.51
N ILE A 108 5.42 -2.40 8.31
CA ILE A 108 6.55 -1.59 7.83
C ILE A 108 7.75 -1.74 8.76
N LYS A 109 7.55 -1.55 10.09
CA LYS A 109 8.62 -1.67 11.08
C LYS A 109 9.30 -3.03 11.04
N ASN A 110 8.52 -4.12 10.99
CA ASN A 110 9.06 -5.46 10.93
C ASN A 110 9.83 -5.73 9.62
N GLN A 111 9.40 -5.21 8.49
CA GLN A 111 10.17 -5.31 7.24
C GLN A 111 11.53 -4.58 7.35
N ILE A 112 11.53 -3.38 7.93
CA ILE A 112 12.74 -2.58 8.15
C ILE A 112 13.70 -3.31 9.10
N ASP A 113 13.21 -3.81 10.23
CA ASP A 113 14.00 -4.54 11.23
C ASP A 113 14.63 -5.82 10.67
N ASN A 114 14.07 -6.36 9.59
CA ASN A 114 14.59 -7.55 8.90
C ASN A 114 15.38 -7.24 7.62
N GLY A 115 15.66 -5.96 7.33
CA GLY A 115 16.63 -5.56 6.31
C GLY A 115 16.06 -4.84 5.10
N ALA A 116 14.78 -4.44 5.10
CA ALA A 116 14.27 -3.52 4.09
C ALA A 116 14.89 -2.12 4.28
N GLN A 117 15.43 -1.56 3.21
CA GLN A 117 16.14 -0.28 3.19
C GLN A 117 15.30 0.84 2.57
N ILE A 118 14.25 0.49 1.87
CA ILE A 118 13.25 1.39 1.28
C ILE A 118 11.89 0.73 1.47
N ILE A 119 10.84 1.52 1.65
CA ILE A 119 9.47 1.02 1.65
C ILE A 119 8.71 1.58 0.45
N GLN A 120 8.06 0.70 -0.30
CA GLN A 120 7.16 1.09 -1.39
C GLN A 120 5.69 0.88 -0.98
N ILE A 121 4.88 1.94 -1.09
CA ILE A 121 3.44 1.92 -0.79
C ILE A 121 2.68 1.85 -2.12
N PHE A 122 1.97 0.73 -2.32
CA PHE A 122 1.17 0.50 -3.53
C PHE A 122 -0.29 0.86 -3.31
N ASP A 123 -0.78 1.89 -4.00
CA ASP A 123 -2.20 2.20 -4.04
C ASP A 123 -2.80 1.89 -5.41
N SER A 124 -3.01 0.61 -5.64
CA SER A 124 -3.43 0.06 -6.94
C SER A 124 -4.81 0.50 -7.41
N TRP A 125 -5.63 1.03 -6.49
CA TRP A 125 -7.02 1.40 -6.74
C TRP A 125 -7.32 2.88 -6.49
N ALA A 126 -6.28 3.71 -6.35
CA ALA A 126 -6.43 5.16 -6.12
C ALA A 126 -7.25 5.84 -7.22
N GLY A 127 -7.02 5.49 -8.48
CA GLY A 127 -7.72 6.04 -9.63
C GLY A 127 -9.21 5.68 -9.75
N LEU A 128 -9.73 4.75 -8.92
CA LEU A 128 -11.16 4.46 -8.88
C LEU A 128 -11.95 5.50 -8.09
N LEU A 129 -11.27 6.38 -7.33
CA LEU A 129 -11.91 7.42 -6.55
C LEU A 129 -12.16 8.68 -7.38
N LYS A 130 -13.30 9.34 -7.08
CA LYS A 130 -13.54 10.70 -7.53
C LYS A 130 -12.58 11.65 -6.79
N GLU A 131 -12.11 12.69 -7.45
CA GLU A 131 -11.11 13.64 -6.90
C GLU A 131 -11.49 14.18 -5.50
N LYS A 132 -12.76 14.50 -5.26
CA LYS A 132 -13.25 14.98 -3.95
C LYS A 132 -12.98 14.02 -2.78
N ASN A 133 -12.78 12.74 -3.04
CA ASN A 133 -12.57 11.70 -2.04
C ASN A 133 -11.08 11.37 -1.84
N LEU A 134 -10.18 11.84 -2.72
CA LEU A 134 -8.74 11.58 -2.64
C LEU A 134 -8.13 12.07 -1.32
N PRO A 135 -8.44 13.27 -0.81
CA PRO A 135 -7.85 13.75 0.45
C PRO A 135 -8.09 12.78 1.60
N TYR A 136 -9.30 12.29 1.75
CA TYR A 136 -9.69 11.45 2.88
C TYR A 136 -9.21 9.99 2.75
N PHE A 137 -9.33 9.39 1.57
CA PHE A 137 -9.03 7.96 1.40
C PHE A 137 -7.59 7.67 0.96
N ILE A 138 -6.95 8.63 0.28
CA ILE A 138 -5.60 8.44 -0.30
C ILE A 138 -4.58 9.32 0.42
N TYR A 139 -4.77 10.64 0.42
CA TYR A 139 -3.69 11.55 0.81
C TYR A 139 -3.39 11.45 2.30
N GLU A 140 -4.39 11.61 3.16
CA GLU A 140 -4.21 11.57 4.61
C GLU A 140 -3.70 10.21 5.11
N PRO A 141 -4.32 9.06 4.75
CA PRO A 141 -3.83 7.76 5.19
C PRO A 141 -2.42 7.43 4.68
N THR A 142 -2.10 7.81 3.43
CA THR A 142 -0.77 7.58 2.87
C THR A 142 0.28 8.49 3.52
N LEU A 143 -0.05 9.77 3.76
CA LEU A 143 0.81 10.70 4.50
C LEU A 143 1.18 10.16 5.89
N ASN A 144 0.21 9.56 6.61
CA ASN A 144 0.46 8.98 7.93
C ASN A 144 1.52 7.86 7.86
N LEU A 145 1.45 6.99 6.85
CA LEU A 145 2.45 5.94 6.63
C LEU A 145 3.80 6.50 6.19
N VAL A 146 3.80 7.50 5.29
CA VAL A 146 5.03 8.17 4.84
C VAL A 146 5.74 8.84 6.02
N ASN A 147 5.03 9.61 6.82
CA ASN A 147 5.59 10.26 8.01
C ASN A 147 6.16 9.25 9.00
N TYR A 148 5.42 8.16 9.27
CA TYR A 148 5.89 7.09 10.14
C TYR A 148 7.18 6.45 9.61
N THR A 149 7.22 6.09 8.33
CA THR A 149 8.38 5.43 7.72
C THR A 149 9.60 6.36 7.73
N LYS A 150 9.41 7.64 7.40
CA LYS A 150 10.46 8.66 7.46
C LYS A 150 10.98 8.90 8.89
N SER A 151 10.13 8.77 9.90
CA SER A 151 10.56 8.87 11.31
C SER A 151 11.53 7.74 11.71
N LEU A 152 11.54 6.65 10.94
CA LEU A 152 12.50 5.55 11.07
C LEU A 152 13.75 5.74 10.18
N ASN A 153 13.93 6.92 9.56
CA ASN A 153 15.00 7.25 8.62
C ASN A 153 15.05 6.34 7.36
N ILE A 154 13.89 5.88 6.90
CA ILE A 154 13.77 5.01 5.73
C ILE A 154 13.05 5.78 4.61
N PRO A 155 13.62 5.81 3.38
CA PRO A 155 12.99 6.43 2.22
C PRO A 155 11.71 5.72 1.79
N VAL A 156 10.77 6.49 1.22
CA VAL A 156 9.46 5.98 0.80
C VAL A 156 9.20 6.25 -0.67
N ILE A 157 8.82 5.19 -1.39
CA ILE A 157 8.28 5.26 -2.75
C ILE A 157 6.76 5.13 -2.65
N CYS A 158 6.00 6.00 -3.32
CA CYS A 158 4.54 5.86 -3.42
C CYS A 158 4.13 5.57 -4.86
N PHE A 159 3.16 4.67 -5.03
CA PHE A 159 2.52 4.40 -6.32
C PHE A 159 1.00 4.57 -6.22
N PRO A 160 0.49 5.80 -6.35
CA PRO A 160 -0.96 6.08 -6.39
C PRO A 160 -1.48 5.87 -7.82
N ARG A 161 -1.69 4.62 -8.20
CA ARG A 161 -2.05 4.23 -9.57
C ARG A 161 -3.35 4.87 -10.03
N GLY A 162 -3.31 5.47 -11.22
CA GLY A 162 -4.50 6.01 -11.90
C GLY A 162 -4.98 7.37 -11.39
N ILE A 163 -4.27 8.05 -10.47
CA ILE A 163 -4.58 9.44 -10.13
C ILE A 163 -4.22 10.37 -11.30
N LYS A 164 -4.94 11.48 -11.40
CA LYS A 164 -4.70 12.47 -12.46
C LYS A 164 -3.67 13.53 -12.08
N ASN A 165 -3.62 13.91 -10.81
CA ASN A 165 -2.78 14.99 -10.32
C ASN A 165 -1.66 14.46 -9.41
N TYR A 166 -0.55 14.04 -10.01
CA TYR A 166 0.65 13.59 -9.29
C TYR A 166 1.33 14.71 -8.51
N LYS A 167 1.23 15.97 -9.00
CA LYS A 167 1.82 17.12 -8.34
C LYS A 167 1.20 17.36 -6.98
N ASP A 168 -0.13 17.44 -6.90
CA ASP A 168 -0.84 17.61 -5.62
C ASP A 168 -0.55 16.47 -4.65
N PHE A 169 -0.53 15.22 -5.16
CA PHE A 169 -0.17 14.08 -4.35
C PHE A 169 1.23 14.25 -3.74
N CYS A 170 2.23 14.61 -4.55
CA CYS A 170 3.60 14.78 -4.09
C CYS A 170 3.75 15.95 -3.10
N GLU A 171 3.02 17.04 -3.30
CA GLU A 171 3.05 18.21 -2.41
C GLU A 171 2.40 17.92 -1.04
N ILE A 172 1.34 17.11 -1.02
CA ILE A 172 0.59 16.77 0.20
C ILE A 172 1.23 15.59 0.93
N VAL A 173 1.48 14.49 0.23
CA VAL A 173 1.95 13.23 0.83
C VAL A 173 3.46 13.24 1.07
N LYS A 174 4.22 13.99 0.26
CA LYS A 174 5.67 14.20 0.39
C LYS A 174 6.48 12.89 0.40
N PRO A 175 6.27 11.96 -0.55
CA PRO A 175 7.14 10.79 -0.67
C PRO A 175 8.56 11.20 -1.09
N ASP A 176 9.54 10.29 -0.98
CA ASP A 176 10.90 10.54 -1.49
C ASP A 176 11.01 10.22 -2.98
N THR A 177 10.17 9.33 -3.48
CA THR A 177 10.07 8.96 -4.91
C THR A 177 8.62 8.67 -5.26
N ILE A 178 8.21 9.06 -6.45
CA ILE A 178 6.90 8.72 -7.00
C ILE A 178 7.02 7.70 -8.12
N CYS A 179 6.22 6.64 -8.04
CA CYS A 179 6.06 5.71 -9.15
C CYS A 179 4.84 6.11 -9.98
N ILE A 180 4.99 6.12 -11.30
CA ILE A 180 3.94 6.55 -12.25
C ILE A 180 3.44 5.38 -13.10
N ASP A 181 2.22 5.49 -13.61
CA ASP A 181 1.65 4.57 -14.58
C ASP A 181 2.37 4.66 -15.93
N TYR A 182 2.31 3.57 -16.69
CA TYR A 182 2.92 3.53 -18.03
C TYR A 182 2.24 4.45 -19.05
N GLU A 183 1.01 4.87 -18.81
CA GLU A 183 0.28 5.83 -19.67
C GLU A 183 0.69 7.29 -19.42
N ILE A 184 1.49 7.53 -18.39
CA ILE A 184 1.95 8.88 -18.01
C ILE A 184 3.28 9.17 -18.69
N ASP A 185 3.38 10.34 -19.35
CA ASP A 185 4.63 10.81 -19.92
C ASP A 185 5.63 11.20 -18.80
N PRO A 186 6.73 10.44 -18.62
CA PRO A 186 7.70 10.70 -17.56
C PRO A 186 8.43 12.03 -17.73
N VAL A 187 8.59 12.51 -18.99
CA VAL A 187 9.26 13.78 -19.27
C VAL A 187 8.39 14.96 -18.82
N LYS A 188 7.07 14.86 -19.03
CA LYS A 188 6.11 15.87 -18.57
C LYS A 188 6.07 15.91 -17.05
N ILE A 189 5.88 14.77 -16.42
CA ILE A 189 5.81 14.68 -14.95
C ILE A 189 7.08 15.18 -14.29
N ASN A 190 8.25 14.85 -14.81
CA ASN A 190 9.53 15.29 -14.25
C ASN A 190 9.73 16.83 -14.30
N LYS A 191 8.98 17.53 -15.14
CA LYS A 191 8.95 19.01 -15.15
C LYS A 191 8.02 19.59 -14.08
N GLU A 192 6.98 18.84 -13.69
CA GLU A 192 5.93 19.28 -12.78
C GLU A 192 6.27 18.99 -11.31
N ILE A 193 7.04 17.93 -11.05
CA ILE A 193 7.42 17.50 -9.70
C ILE A 193 8.94 17.55 -9.50
N LYS A 194 9.37 17.72 -8.23
CA LYS A 194 10.78 17.92 -7.88
C LYS A 194 11.45 16.72 -7.19
N ILE A 195 10.79 15.59 -7.18
CA ILE A 195 11.30 14.35 -6.59
C ILE A 195 11.57 13.32 -7.69
N PRO A 196 12.43 12.31 -7.45
CA PRO A 196 12.67 11.23 -8.40
C PRO A 196 11.39 10.55 -8.87
N VAL A 197 11.37 10.18 -10.15
CA VAL A 197 10.26 9.47 -10.79
C VAL A 197 10.70 8.06 -11.14
N GLN A 198 9.87 7.07 -10.83
CA GLN A 198 10.07 5.66 -11.14
C GLN A 198 8.89 5.13 -11.97
N GLY A 199 9.11 4.14 -12.84
CA GLY A 199 8.06 3.50 -13.63
C GLY A 199 7.89 4.09 -15.03
N GLY A 200 6.68 4.07 -15.55
CA GLY A 200 6.38 4.56 -16.92
C GLY A 200 6.61 3.53 -18.03
N MET A 201 7.02 2.29 -17.71
CA MET A 201 7.18 1.20 -18.67
C MET A 201 5.91 0.35 -18.75
N ASP A 202 5.40 0.12 -19.96
CA ASP A 202 4.23 -0.73 -20.18
C ASP A 202 4.60 -2.20 -19.86
N PRO A 203 3.91 -2.86 -18.90
CA PRO A 203 4.15 -4.26 -18.58
C PRO A 203 3.96 -5.23 -19.74
N LYS A 204 3.24 -4.84 -20.80
CA LYS A 204 3.03 -5.67 -21.98
C LYS A 204 4.25 -5.71 -22.92
N VAL A 205 5.23 -4.86 -22.68
CA VAL A 205 6.48 -4.78 -23.49
C VAL A 205 7.59 -5.63 -22.86
N LEU A 206 7.34 -6.18 -21.68
CA LEU A 206 8.23 -7.10 -20.95
C LEU A 206 7.88 -8.55 -21.29
#